data_0fd174a79d83f03952b75afa357101cf
#
_entry.id   0fd174a79d83f03952b75afa357101cf
#
_cell.length_a   1.000
_cell.length_b   1.000
_cell.length_c   1.000
_cell.angle_alpha   90.00
_cell.angle_beta   90.00
_cell.angle_gamma   90.00
#
_symmetry.space_group_name_H-M   'P 1'
#
loop_
_entity.id
_entity.type
_entity.pdbx_description
1 polymer ?
#
loop_
_entity_poly.entity_id
_entity_poly.type
_entity_poly.pdbx_seq_one_letter_code
_entity_poly.pdbx_strand_id
1 'polypeptide(L)'
;MLLKSILLLLFFVVPISSQAGILEQVERELVELADHVRPAVVSLSPYIAKGAIGEGLPRKGRPANAGAGVVYNAEKGLIVTNSHVVRSVNKIKVTFKDGREIIGEVLGADEDTDLAVVHVLSDTPLAEVQFGDSRKVR
;
A
#
# COMPACT_ATOMS: atom_id res chain seq x y z
N MET A 1 67.15 -41.33 17.30
CA MET A 1 66.21 -41.41 16.20
C MET A 1 64.93 -40.69 16.56
N LEU A 2 64.68 -39.52 15.97
CA LEU A 2 63.56 -38.64 16.29
C LEU A 2 62.32 -39.13 15.55
N LEU A 3 61.26 -39.50 16.27
CA LEU A 3 59.95 -39.78 15.73
C LEU A 3 59.11 -38.47 15.77
N LYS A 4 58.95 -37.83 14.63
CA LYS A 4 58.14 -36.60 14.48
C LYS A 4 56.68 -36.99 14.48
N SER A 5 55.95 -36.64 15.56
CA SER A 5 54.49 -36.68 15.62
C SER A 5 53.92 -35.51 14.77
N ILE A 6 53.31 -35.81 13.66
CA ILE A 6 52.54 -34.86 12.84
C ILE A 6 51.11 -34.85 13.45
N LEU A 7 50.80 -33.82 14.21
CA LEU A 7 49.44 -33.54 14.67
C LEU A 7 48.62 -32.91 13.53
N LEU A 8 47.80 -33.72 12.92
CA LEU A 8 46.89 -33.28 11.85
C LEU A 8 45.69 -32.56 12.49
N LEU A 9 45.71 -31.22 12.42
CA LEU A 9 44.62 -30.37 12.87
C LEU A 9 43.52 -30.41 11.80
N LEU A 10 42.49 -31.23 12.00
CA LEU A 10 41.29 -31.24 11.15
C LEU A 10 40.47 -30.01 11.44
N PHE A 11 40.55 -28.96 10.63
CA PHE A 11 39.64 -27.82 10.67
C PHE A 11 38.27 -28.27 10.19
N PHE A 12 37.35 -28.46 11.12
CA PHE A 12 35.93 -28.71 10.83
C PHE A 12 35.33 -27.37 10.36
N VAL A 13 35.31 -27.13 9.07
CA VAL A 13 34.56 -26.03 8.49
C VAL A 13 33.09 -26.41 8.53
N VAL A 14 32.39 -25.92 9.55
CA VAL A 14 30.92 -26.03 9.64
C VAL A 14 30.33 -25.08 8.60
N PRO A 15 29.61 -25.53 7.59
CA PRO A 15 28.96 -24.63 6.65
C PRO A 15 27.84 -23.87 7.37
N ILE A 16 28.01 -22.56 7.52
CA ILE A 16 26.97 -21.63 8.04
C ILE A 16 25.98 -21.34 6.88
N SER A 17 25.36 -22.39 6.35
CA SER A 17 24.49 -22.25 5.17
C SER A 17 23.00 -22.20 5.48
N SER A 18 22.61 -22.27 6.76
CA SER A 18 21.20 -22.53 7.11
C SER A 18 20.35 -21.28 7.34
N GLN A 19 20.94 -20.10 7.54
CA GLN A 19 20.15 -18.90 7.85
C GLN A 19 19.83 -18.03 6.61
N ALA A 20 20.63 -18.09 5.58
CA ALA A 20 20.39 -17.35 4.35
C ALA A 20 19.07 -17.79 3.66
N GLY A 21 18.78 -19.08 3.64
CA GLY A 21 17.60 -19.62 2.97
C GLY A 21 16.24 -19.16 3.56
N ILE A 22 16.16 -18.97 4.88
CA ILE A 22 14.92 -18.51 5.53
C ILE A 22 14.68 -17.03 5.21
N LEU A 23 15.72 -16.22 5.23
CA LEU A 23 15.61 -14.78 4.92
C LEU A 23 15.18 -14.56 3.46
N GLU A 24 15.78 -15.31 2.53
CA GLU A 24 15.41 -15.27 1.11
C GLU A 24 13.97 -15.75 0.86
N GLN A 25 13.50 -16.73 1.63
CA GLN A 25 12.13 -17.20 1.54
C GLN A 25 11.15 -16.12 2.00
N VAL A 26 11.41 -15.50 3.16
CA VAL A 26 10.58 -14.39 3.68
C VAL A 26 10.58 -13.22 2.72
N GLU A 27 11.73 -12.86 2.15
CA GLU A 27 11.83 -11.80 1.15
C GLU A 27 10.94 -12.10 -0.08
N ARG A 28 11.03 -13.31 -0.64
CA ARG A 28 10.19 -13.72 -1.78
C ARG A 28 8.70 -13.65 -1.45
N GLU A 29 8.28 -14.17 -0.31
CA GLU A 29 6.88 -14.15 0.12
C GLU A 29 6.38 -12.70 0.29
N LEU A 30 7.20 -11.79 0.82
CA LEU A 30 6.86 -10.37 0.94
C LEU A 30 6.76 -9.67 -0.42
N VAL A 31 7.68 -9.97 -1.35
CA VAL A 31 7.64 -9.41 -2.70
C VAL A 31 6.40 -9.90 -3.45
N GLU A 32 6.10 -11.20 -3.39
CA GLU A 32 4.91 -11.78 -4.02
C GLU A 32 3.62 -11.16 -3.45
N LEU A 33 3.53 -11.02 -2.12
CA LEU A 33 2.40 -10.36 -1.46
C LEU A 33 2.27 -8.90 -1.91
N ALA A 34 3.37 -8.16 -1.92
CA ALA A 34 3.38 -6.77 -2.36
C ALA A 34 2.93 -6.63 -3.83
N ASP A 35 3.41 -7.48 -4.71
CA ASP A 35 3.03 -7.45 -6.13
C ASP A 35 1.55 -7.82 -6.34
N HIS A 36 1.01 -8.68 -5.49
CA HIS A 36 -0.41 -9.04 -5.51
C HIS A 36 -1.31 -7.89 -5.05
N VAL A 37 -0.90 -7.16 -4.02
CA VAL A 37 -1.72 -6.09 -3.41
C VAL A 37 -1.56 -4.75 -4.13
N ARG A 38 -0.35 -4.43 -4.62
CA ARG A 38 -0.04 -3.12 -5.26
C ARG A 38 -1.01 -2.64 -6.32
N PRO A 39 -1.60 -3.49 -7.20
CA PRO A 39 -2.57 -3.02 -8.19
C PRO A 39 -3.85 -2.44 -7.59
N ALA A 40 -4.22 -2.86 -6.39
CA ALA A 40 -5.40 -2.37 -5.69
C ALA A 40 -5.12 -1.13 -4.80
N VAL A 41 -3.85 -0.76 -4.61
CA VAL A 41 -3.47 0.43 -3.85
C VAL A 41 -3.43 1.63 -4.78
N VAL A 42 -4.07 2.72 -4.35
CA VAL A 42 -4.17 3.98 -5.10
C VAL A 42 -3.61 5.15 -4.30
N SER A 43 -3.08 6.14 -5.01
CA SER A 43 -2.74 7.43 -4.43
C SER A 43 -3.92 8.38 -4.51
N LEU A 44 -4.19 9.07 -3.43
CA LEU A 44 -5.26 10.07 -3.32
C LEU A 44 -4.63 11.45 -3.16
N SER A 45 -5.08 12.40 -3.96
CA SER A 45 -4.62 13.77 -3.88
C SER A 45 -5.76 14.76 -4.14
N PRO A 46 -5.67 15.98 -3.63
CA PRO A 46 -6.72 16.96 -3.82
C PRO A 46 -7.04 17.20 -5.29
N TYR A 47 -8.31 17.23 -5.61
CA TYR A 47 -8.77 17.64 -6.92
C TYR A 47 -8.95 19.15 -6.96
N ILE A 48 -8.19 19.83 -7.82
CA ILE A 48 -8.36 21.25 -8.10
C ILE A 48 -8.95 21.36 -9.50
N ALA A 49 -10.21 21.80 -9.58
CA ALA A 49 -10.86 22.00 -10.88
C ALA A 49 -10.10 23.08 -11.70
N LYS A 50 -9.84 22.79 -12.98
CA LYS A 50 -9.24 23.78 -13.89
C LYS A 50 -10.16 25.00 -13.97
N GLY A 51 -9.70 26.18 -13.54
CA GLY A 51 -10.46 27.43 -13.54
C GLY A 51 -10.93 27.91 -12.17
N ALA A 52 -10.81 27.11 -11.12
CA ALA A 52 -11.06 27.53 -9.75
C ALA A 52 -9.85 28.32 -9.16
N ILE A 53 -9.41 29.34 -9.88
CA ILE A 53 -8.50 30.32 -9.33
C ILE A 53 -9.34 31.21 -8.41
N GLY A 54 -9.48 30.85 -7.14
CA GLY A 54 -10.16 31.68 -6.13
C GLY A 54 -11.05 30.93 -5.12
N GLU A 55 -11.67 29.82 -5.49
CA GLU A 55 -12.61 29.10 -4.63
C GLU A 55 -12.24 27.62 -4.49
N GLY A 56 -11.23 27.31 -3.73
CA GLY A 56 -10.81 25.90 -3.52
C GLY A 56 -9.35 25.73 -3.17
N LEU A 57 -8.60 26.82 -3.13
CA LEU A 57 -7.28 26.76 -2.49
C LEU A 57 -7.49 26.44 -1.01
N PRO A 58 -6.72 25.50 -0.43
CA PRO A 58 -6.74 25.26 1.00
C PRO A 58 -6.60 26.61 1.70
N ARG A 59 -7.56 26.94 2.58
CA ARG A 59 -7.41 28.12 3.44
C ARG A 59 -6.03 28.07 4.05
N LYS A 60 -5.28 29.19 3.97
CA LYS A 60 -3.92 29.36 4.50
C LYS A 60 -3.64 28.44 5.68
N GLY A 61 -2.76 27.45 5.52
CA GLY A 61 -2.18 26.72 6.63
C GLY A 61 -2.28 25.22 6.64
N ARG A 62 -3.08 24.57 5.77
CA ARG A 62 -3.08 23.11 5.66
C ARG A 62 -3.04 22.71 4.19
N PRO A 63 -1.97 22.06 3.70
CA PRO A 63 -2.03 21.37 2.43
C PRO A 63 -3.14 20.33 2.54
N ALA A 64 -3.99 20.26 1.53
CA ALA A 64 -4.91 19.15 1.41
C ALA A 64 -4.07 17.87 1.45
N ASN A 65 -4.42 16.94 2.33
CA ASN A 65 -3.60 15.78 2.59
C ASN A 65 -3.59 14.86 1.38
N ALA A 66 -2.42 14.60 0.82
CA ALA A 66 -2.23 13.46 -0.03
C ALA A 66 -2.21 12.21 0.85
N GLY A 67 -2.77 11.12 0.35
CA GLY A 67 -2.83 9.86 1.09
C GLY A 67 -2.92 8.67 0.16
N ALA A 68 -3.18 7.53 0.72
CA ALA A 68 -3.42 6.29 -0.01
C ALA A 68 -4.83 5.77 0.25
N GLY A 69 -5.31 4.95 -0.68
CA GLY A 69 -6.54 4.20 -0.52
C GLY A 69 -6.38 2.80 -1.08
N VAL A 70 -7.35 1.96 -0.80
CA VAL A 70 -7.36 0.57 -1.25
C VAL A 70 -8.70 0.27 -1.90
N VAL A 71 -8.68 -0.24 -3.12
CA VAL A 71 -9.89 -0.71 -3.80
C VAL A 71 -10.34 -2.00 -3.11
N TYR A 72 -11.51 -1.96 -2.47
CA TYR A 72 -12.07 -3.12 -1.78
C TYR A 72 -13.31 -3.71 -2.47
N ASN A 73 -13.85 -3.03 -3.47
CA ASN A 73 -14.87 -3.55 -4.34
C ASN A 73 -14.67 -2.97 -5.75
N ALA A 74 -14.11 -3.78 -6.62
CA ALA A 74 -13.76 -3.38 -7.99
C ALA A 74 -14.99 -3.17 -8.86
N GLU A 75 -16.02 -4.01 -8.72
CA GLU A 75 -17.27 -3.94 -9.48
C GLU A 75 -18.01 -2.64 -9.22
N LYS A 76 -18.05 -2.19 -7.97
CA LYS A 76 -18.71 -0.96 -7.55
C LYS A 76 -17.78 0.26 -7.55
N GLY A 77 -16.51 0.10 -7.86
CA GLY A 77 -15.52 1.17 -7.83
C GLY A 77 -15.33 1.79 -6.45
N LEU A 78 -15.37 0.98 -5.38
CA LEU A 78 -15.30 1.47 -4.01
C LEU A 78 -13.87 1.37 -3.46
N ILE A 79 -13.40 2.48 -2.90
CA ILE A 79 -12.07 2.65 -2.31
C ILE A 79 -12.24 3.05 -0.85
N VAL A 80 -11.55 2.34 0.05
CA VAL A 80 -11.44 2.74 1.46
C VAL A 80 -10.17 3.55 1.66
N THR A 81 -10.27 4.60 2.47
CA THR A 81 -9.17 5.48 2.86
C THR A 81 -9.40 6.03 4.26
N ASN A 82 -8.52 6.90 4.72
CA ASN A 82 -8.69 7.60 5.99
C ASN A 82 -9.54 8.87 5.84
N SER A 83 -10.34 9.20 6.83
CA SER A 83 -11.21 10.38 6.82
C SER A 83 -10.41 11.67 6.74
N HIS A 84 -9.24 11.74 7.39
CA HIS A 84 -8.38 12.92 7.36
C HIS A 84 -7.81 13.22 5.96
N VAL A 85 -7.74 12.22 5.05
CA VAL A 85 -7.30 12.38 3.65
C VAL A 85 -8.35 13.13 2.83
N VAL A 86 -9.63 12.85 3.07
CA VAL A 86 -10.77 13.41 2.32
C VAL A 86 -11.46 14.55 3.05
N ARG A 87 -10.89 15.02 4.17
CA ARG A 87 -11.50 16.08 4.98
C ARG A 87 -11.75 17.35 4.16
N SER A 88 -12.99 17.83 4.21
CA SER A 88 -13.41 19.07 3.55
C SER A 88 -13.38 19.05 2.03
N VAL A 89 -13.37 17.88 1.40
CA VAL A 89 -13.49 17.74 -0.05
C VAL A 89 -14.61 16.75 -0.40
N ASN A 90 -15.35 17.02 -1.46
CA ASN A 90 -16.35 16.10 -2.00
C ASN A 90 -15.79 15.28 -3.17
N LYS A 91 -14.69 15.75 -3.77
CA LYS A 91 -14.01 15.10 -4.89
C LYS A 91 -12.53 15.03 -4.64
N ILE A 92 -11.94 13.90 -5.03
CA ILE A 92 -10.53 13.64 -4.85
C ILE A 92 -9.97 13.01 -6.13
N LYS A 93 -8.73 13.34 -6.46
CA LYS A 93 -8.05 12.70 -7.57
C LYS A 93 -7.47 11.37 -7.10
N VAL A 94 -7.82 10.30 -7.80
CA VAL A 94 -7.36 8.93 -7.57
C VAL A 94 -6.38 8.58 -8.68
N THR A 95 -5.15 8.24 -8.30
CA THR A 95 -4.11 7.80 -9.24
C THR A 95 -3.81 6.33 -8.97
N PHE A 96 -3.99 5.50 -10.00
CA PHE A 96 -3.74 4.06 -9.98
C PHE A 96 -2.28 3.75 -10.27
N LYS A 97 -1.85 2.50 -9.98
CA LYS A 97 -0.47 2.02 -10.21
C LYS A 97 -0.03 2.17 -11.67
N ASP A 98 -0.94 2.03 -12.62
CA ASP A 98 -0.68 2.15 -14.05
C ASP A 98 -0.61 3.61 -14.56
N GLY A 99 -0.76 4.58 -13.65
CA GLY A 99 -0.72 6.01 -13.96
C GLY A 99 -2.06 6.59 -14.39
N ARG A 100 -3.13 5.81 -14.48
CA ARG A 100 -4.48 6.36 -14.74
C ARG A 100 -4.90 7.26 -13.60
N GLU A 101 -5.53 8.37 -13.93
CA GLU A 101 -6.11 9.31 -12.99
C GLU A 101 -7.62 9.39 -13.18
N ILE A 102 -8.38 9.17 -12.12
CA ILE A 102 -9.85 9.28 -12.11
C ILE A 102 -10.24 10.23 -10.97
N ILE A 103 -11.27 11.03 -11.20
CA ILE A 103 -11.85 11.85 -10.14
C ILE A 103 -12.87 11.00 -9.39
N GLY A 104 -12.58 10.74 -8.12
CA GLY A 104 -13.47 10.03 -7.23
C GLY A 104 -14.36 10.98 -6.45
N GLU A 105 -15.53 10.50 -6.08
CA GLU A 105 -16.50 11.18 -5.21
C GLU A 105 -16.45 10.59 -3.80
N VAL A 106 -16.37 11.45 -2.78
CA VAL A 106 -16.40 11.02 -1.38
C VAL A 106 -17.84 10.69 -1.02
N LEU A 107 -18.13 9.41 -0.76
CA LEU A 107 -19.46 8.94 -0.36
C LEU A 107 -19.75 9.20 1.11
N GLY A 108 -18.74 9.12 1.97
CA GLY A 108 -18.86 9.35 3.39
C GLY A 108 -17.52 9.23 4.10
N ALA A 109 -17.47 9.84 5.27
CA ALA A 109 -16.31 9.80 6.16
C ALA A 109 -16.77 9.75 7.60
N ASP A 110 -16.10 8.96 8.42
CA ASP A 110 -16.26 8.84 9.84
C ASP A 110 -14.99 9.32 10.52
N GLU A 111 -15.06 10.41 11.27
CA GLU A 111 -13.91 10.99 11.95
C GLU A 111 -13.51 10.20 13.19
N ASP A 112 -14.44 9.49 13.83
CA ASP A 112 -14.18 8.73 15.06
C ASP A 112 -13.34 7.48 14.76
N THR A 113 -13.59 6.81 13.63
CA THR A 113 -12.82 5.65 13.18
C THR A 113 -11.71 6.01 12.22
N ASP A 114 -11.62 7.27 11.79
CA ASP A 114 -10.73 7.75 10.73
C ASP A 114 -10.87 6.95 9.41
N LEU A 115 -12.09 6.55 9.06
CA LEU A 115 -12.39 5.85 7.81
C LEU A 115 -13.20 6.72 6.86
N ALA A 116 -12.99 6.54 5.57
CA ALA A 116 -13.78 7.14 4.50
C ALA A 116 -13.92 6.20 3.31
N VAL A 117 -14.97 6.42 2.54
CA VAL A 117 -15.23 5.69 1.29
C VAL A 117 -15.28 6.67 0.13
N VAL A 118 -14.53 6.35 -0.90
CA VAL A 118 -14.49 7.07 -2.18
C VAL A 118 -15.02 6.15 -3.27
N HIS A 119 -15.84 6.69 -4.15
CA HIS A 119 -16.37 6.01 -5.33
C HIS A 119 -15.70 6.55 -6.60
N VAL A 120 -15.31 5.65 -7.49
CA VAL A 120 -14.78 5.97 -8.81
C VAL A 120 -15.58 5.25 -9.89
N LEU A 121 -15.80 5.92 -11.01
CA LEU A 121 -16.32 5.29 -12.24
C LEU A 121 -15.12 4.97 -13.14
N SER A 122 -14.91 3.70 -13.44
CA SER A 122 -13.81 3.24 -14.28
C SER A 122 -14.34 2.39 -15.43
N ASP A 123 -13.95 2.75 -16.65
CA ASP A 123 -14.28 2.00 -17.86
C ASP A 123 -13.37 0.76 -18.03
N THR A 124 -12.36 0.62 -17.18
CA THR A 124 -11.42 -0.50 -17.20
C THR A 124 -11.47 -1.25 -15.87
N PRO A 125 -11.24 -2.57 -15.88
CA PRO A 125 -11.24 -3.37 -14.67
C PRO A 125 -10.29 -2.80 -13.62
N LEU A 126 -10.74 -2.82 -12.36
CA LEU A 126 -9.95 -2.47 -11.19
C LEU A 126 -9.48 -3.77 -10.51
N ALA A 127 -8.30 -3.73 -9.93
CA ALA A 127 -7.88 -4.76 -8.98
C ALA A 127 -8.46 -4.43 -7.60
N GLU A 128 -8.82 -5.46 -6.84
CA GLU A 128 -9.32 -5.31 -5.47
C GLU A 128 -8.55 -6.19 -4.49
N VAL A 129 -8.59 -5.83 -3.22
CA VAL A 129 -8.10 -6.67 -2.13
C VAL A 129 -9.24 -7.44 -1.50
N GLN A 130 -8.94 -8.63 -0.96
CA GLN A 130 -9.88 -9.38 -0.16
C GLN A 130 -9.68 -9.06 1.32
N PHE A 131 -10.77 -8.88 2.06
CA PHE A 131 -10.69 -8.73 3.51
C PHE A 131 -10.31 -10.05 4.17
N GLY A 132 -9.33 -9.99 5.06
CA GLY A 132 -8.97 -11.09 5.93
C GLY A 132 -9.86 -11.15 7.18
N ASP A 133 -9.81 -12.27 7.88
CA ASP A 133 -10.43 -12.41 9.20
C ASP A 133 -9.39 -12.06 10.28
N SER A 134 -9.51 -10.87 10.87
CA SER A 134 -8.57 -10.38 11.90
C SER A 134 -8.49 -11.27 13.14
N ARG A 135 -9.49 -12.10 13.39
CA ARG A 135 -9.48 -13.08 14.51
C ARG A 135 -8.50 -14.23 14.27
N LYS A 136 -8.06 -14.44 13.02
CA LYS A 136 -7.11 -15.50 12.63
C LYS A 136 -5.67 -15.02 12.59
N VAL A 137 -5.44 -13.70 12.74
CA VAL A 137 -4.09 -13.13 12.78
C VAL A 137 -3.52 -13.35 14.18
N ARG A 138 -2.34 -13.97 14.27
CA ARG A 138 -1.61 -14.24 15.52
C ARG A 138 -0.42 -13.30 15.63
#